data_c9283f08abdb52e0a479e9200fc5704b
#
_entry.id   c9283f08abdb52e0a479e9200fc5704b
#
_cell.length_a   1.000
_cell.length_b   1.000
_cell.length_c   1.000
_cell.angle_alpha   90.00
_cell.angle_beta   90.00
_cell.angle_gamma   90.00
#
_symmetry.space_group_name_H-M   'P 1'
#
loop_
_entity.id
_entity.type
_entity.pdbx_description
1 polymer ?
#
loop_
_entity_poly.entity_id
_entity_poly.type
_entity_poly.pdbx_seq_one_letter_code
_entity_poly.pdbx_strand_id
1 'polypeptide(L)'
;EICPEPRREFFASMDAANVDLKAFDQRFYHDLCSGDQASVLDTLTYVYHETDTWLEITTLLIPGENDSDQEIEAESIWIRENLGPEVPVHFSAFHPDFRMQDRERTPTSTLTRARQIAIDQGLRHVYTGNVHGEEGGSTACTQCGQILVRRDWYTLTSWHVDEAGACPNCKTPLAGVFRGRPGTWGARRQPVRLADFVSPASPDAG
;
A
#
# COMPACT_ATOMS: atom_id res chain seq x y z
N GLU A 1 -3.71 -3.25 13.90
CA GLU A 1 -2.95 -3.39 15.15
C GLU A 1 -2.79 -4.87 15.51
N ILE A 2 -1.56 -5.30 15.81
CA ILE A 2 -1.24 -6.68 16.17
C ILE A 2 -0.15 -6.68 17.26
N CYS A 3 -0.31 -7.51 18.29
CA CYS A 3 0.66 -7.64 19.36
C CYS A 3 1.97 -8.32 18.90
N PRO A 4 3.12 -8.05 19.57
CA PRO A 4 4.42 -8.56 19.14
C PRO A 4 4.54 -10.09 19.03
N GLU A 5 3.92 -10.86 19.94
CA GLU A 5 4.01 -12.32 19.90
C GLU A 5 3.30 -12.93 18.68
N PRO A 6 1.98 -12.66 18.42
CA PRO A 6 1.30 -13.21 17.26
C PRO A 6 1.80 -12.63 15.94
N ARG A 7 2.39 -11.44 15.93
CA ARG A 7 2.95 -10.76 14.76
C ARG A 7 4.01 -11.61 14.05
N ARG A 8 4.89 -12.27 14.81
CA ARG A 8 5.96 -13.11 14.26
C ARG A 8 5.42 -14.30 13.47
N GLU A 9 4.48 -15.01 14.07
CA GLU A 9 3.85 -16.17 13.42
C GLU A 9 3.05 -15.75 12.19
N PHE A 10 2.31 -14.63 12.31
CA PHE A 10 1.49 -14.11 11.24
C PHE A 10 2.30 -13.74 10.00
N PHE A 11 3.33 -12.89 10.15
CA PHE A 11 4.12 -12.42 9.00
C PHE A 11 5.13 -13.45 8.48
N ALA A 12 5.48 -14.48 9.24
CA ALA A 12 6.33 -15.58 8.77
C ALA A 12 5.74 -16.34 7.57
N SER A 13 4.43 -16.24 7.35
CA SER A 13 3.73 -16.93 6.25
C SER A 13 3.23 -15.96 5.17
N MET A 14 3.61 -14.67 5.21
CA MET A 14 3.12 -13.65 4.29
C MET A 14 4.17 -13.31 3.22
N ASP A 15 3.80 -13.39 1.95
CA ASP A 15 4.63 -12.90 0.84
C ASP A 15 4.55 -11.38 0.71
N ALA A 16 3.37 -10.80 1.01
CA ALA A 16 3.13 -9.36 0.93
C ALA A 16 2.03 -8.93 1.90
N ALA A 17 2.11 -7.68 2.34
CA ALA A 17 1.11 -7.05 3.19
C ALA A 17 0.84 -5.61 2.76
N ASN A 18 -0.43 -5.23 2.71
CA ASN A 18 -0.85 -3.84 2.68
C ASN A 18 -1.37 -3.50 4.07
N VAL A 19 -0.70 -2.57 4.75
CA VAL A 19 -1.00 -2.17 6.12
C VAL A 19 -1.61 -0.78 6.13
N ASP A 20 -2.75 -0.64 6.79
CA ASP A 20 -3.37 0.66 7.00
C ASP A 20 -2.63 1.47 8.07
N LEU A 21 -2.02 2.59 7.67
CA LEU A 21 -1.63 3.69 8.54
C LEU A 21 -2.75 4.74 8.47
N LYS A 22 -3.68 4.68 9.42
CA LYS A 22 -4.96 5.40 9.32
C LYS A 22 -4.81 6.92 9.42
N ALA A 23 -3.81 7.40 10.16
CA ALA A 23 -3.50 8.79 10.38
C ALA A 23 -2.10 8.92 10.99
N PHE A 24 -1.56 10.12 11.01
CA PHE A 24 -0.30 10.39 11.71
C PHE A 24 -0.53 11.25 12.98
N ASP A 25 -1.65 10.99 13.66
CA ASP A 25 -2.08 11.61 14.91
C ASP A 25 -2.63 10.56 15.88
N GLN A 26 -2.11 10.52 17.12
CA GLN A 26 -2.54 9.60 18.16
C GLN A 26 -4.00 9.82 18.60
N ARG A 27 -4.50 11.07 18.55
CA ARG A 27 -5.90 11.38 18.88
C ARG A 27 -6.86 10.74 17.88
N PHE A 28 -6.51 10.79 16.58
CA PHE A 28 -7.30 10.12 15.55
C PHE A 28 -7.41 8.62 15.84
N TYR A 29 -6.29 7.98 16.19
CA TYR A 29 -6.28 6.56 16.54
C TYR A 29 -7.15 6.26 17.75
N HIS A 30 -7.05 7.07 18.81
CA HIS A 30 -7.87 6.89 20.02
C HIS A 30 -9.37 7.12 19.75
N ASP A 31 -9.71 8.24 19.11
CA ASP A 31 -11.10 8.71 19.02
C ASP A 31 -11.88 8.01 17.89
N LEU A 32 -11.25 7.73 16.76
CA LEU A 32 -11.92 7.15 15.60
C LEU A 32 -11.61 5.67 15.38
N CYS A 33 -10.42 5.21 15.72
CA CYS A 33 -10.01 3.84 15.47
C CYS A 33 -10.09 2.94 16.71
N SER A 34 -10.24 3.51 17.91
CA SER A 34 -10.14 2.80 19.20
C SER A 34 -8.84 1.98 19.29
N GLY A 35 -7.74 2.53 18.76
CA GLY A 35 -6.45 1.89 18.62
C GLY A 35 -5.29 2.78 19.10
N ASP A 36 -4.07 2.31 18.83
CA ASP A 36 -2.84 2.97 19.19
C ASP A 36 -1.91 3.12 17.99
N GLN A 37 -1.54 4.35 17.66
CA GLN A 37 -0.65 4.67 16.54
C GLN A 37 0.72 4.01 16.72
N ALA A 38 1.29 4.07 17.94
CA ALA A 38 2.62 3.54 18.21
C ALA A 38 2.73 2.04 17.89
N SER A 39 1.68 1.27 18.19
CA SER A 39 1.60 -0.16 17.86
C SER A 39 1.58 -0.43 16.35
N VAL A 40 0.96 0.47 15.57
CA VAL A 40 0.96 0.35 14.10
C VAL A 40 2.33 0.70 13.54
N LEU A 41 2.95 1.78 14.00
CA LEU A 41 4.29 2.19 13.57
C LEU A 41 5.35 1.13 13.92
N ASP A 42 5.28 0.53 15.12
CA ASP A 42 6.14 -0.59 15.53
C ASP A 42 5.93 -1.82 14.64
N THR A 43 4.68 -2.10 14.25
CA THR A 43 4.38 -3.19 13.31
C THR A 43 4.95 -2.95 11.92
N LEU A 44 4.79 -1.74 11.38
CA LEU A 44 5.36 -1.36 10.08
C LEU A 44 6.89 -1.49 10.07
N THR A 45 7.54 -0.99 11.12
CA THR A 45 9.00 -1.11 11.32
C THR A 45 9.45 -2.57 11.38
N TYR A 46 8.73 -3.40 12.15
CA TYR A 46 9.01 -4.82 12.25
C TYR A 46 8.87 -5.54 10.90
N VAL A 47 7.77 -5.32 10.17
CA VAL A 47 7.54 -5.98 8.88
C VAL A 47 8.63 -5.61 7.89
N TYR A 48 9.02 -4.35 7.85
CA TYR A 48 10.01 -3.87 6.90
C TYR A 48 11.44 -4.37 7.20
N HIS A 49 11.86 -4.38 8.47
CA HIS A 49 13.24 -4.67 8.85
C HIS A 49 13.50 -6.12 9.25
N GLU A 50 12.47 -6.84 9.73
CA GLU A 50 12.63 -8.14 10.36
C GLU A 50 11.97 -9.28 9.56
N THR A 51 11.36 -8.98 8.39
CA THR A 51 10.69 -10.01 7.56
C THR A 51 11.01 -9.81 6.08
N ASP A 52 10.78 -10.85 5.27
CA ASP A 52 10.86 -10.79 3.80
C ASP A 52 9.53 -10.37 3.16
N THR A 53 8.53 -10.00 3.95
CA THR A 53 7.21 -9.61 3.48
C THR A 53 7.28 -8.29 2.71
N TRP A 54 6.83 -8.27 1.45
CA TRP A 54 6.67 -7.02 0.71
C TRP A 54 5.62 -6.12 1.38
N LEU A 55 6.02 -4.90 1.77
CA LEU A 55 5.16 -3.96 2.51
C LEU A 55 4.67 -2.84 1.60
N GLU A 56 3.36 -2.59 1.64
CA GLU A 56 2.71 -1.37 1.14
C GLU A 56 1.88 -0.72 2.24
N ILE A 57 1.71 0.59 2.19
CA ILE A 57 0.98 1.36 3.20
C ILE A 57 -0.23 2.03 2.57
N THR A 58 -1.38 2.01 3.24
CA THR A 58 -2.58 2.73 2.82
C THR A 58 -3.07 3.68 3.89
N THR A 59 -3.29 4.94 3.51
CA THR A 59 -3.92 5.97 4.34
C THR A 59 -5.23 6.40 3.69
N LEU A 60 -6.34 6.18 4.39
CA LEU A 60 -7.67 6.65 3.98
C LEU A 60 -7.85 8.09 4.45
N LEU A 61 -7.77 9.04 3.54
CA LEU A 61 -7.91 10.45 3.87
C LEU A 61 -9.38 10.83 4.08
N ILE A 62 -9.69 11.40 5.25
CA ILE A 62 -11.02 11.85 5.66
C ILE A 62 -10.99 13.36 5.81
N PRO A 63 -11.78 14.13 5.03
CA PRO A 63 -11.77 15.57 5.08
C PRO A 63 -11.96 16.14 6.48
N GLY A 64 -11.02 17.01 6.91
CA GLY A 64 -11.04 17.67 8.21
C GLY A 64 -10.59 16.82 9.40
N GLU A 65 -10.20 15.56 9.18
CA GLU A 65 -9.72 14.65 10.25
C GLU A 65 -8.20 14.38 10.13
N ASN A 66 -7.75 13.88 8.98
CA ASN A 66 -6.36 13.47 8.75
C ASN A 66 -5.82 13.92 7.38
N ASP A 67 -6.40 14.95 6.78
CA ASP A 67 -6.05 15.43 5.44
C ASP A 67 -5.28 16.77 5.42
N SER A 68 -4.74 17.20 6.57
CA SER A 68 -3.91 18.40 6.66
C SER A 68 -2.54 18.18 6.00
N ASP A 69 -2.00 19.25 5.38
CA ASP A 69 -0.67 19.21 4.75
C ASP A 69 0.40 18.81 5.75
N GLN A 70 0.32 19.32 6.97
CA GLN A 70 1.25 19.08 8.06
C GLN A 70 1.31 17.61 8.49
N GLU A 71 0.14 16.97 8.55
CA GLU A 71 0.04 15.55 8.92
C GLU A 71 0.56 14.65 7.81
N ILE A 72 0.16 14.92 6.55
CA ILE A 72 0.64 14.16 5.38
C ILE A 72 2.16 14.31 5.22
N GLU A 73 2.71 15.50 5.47
CA GLU A 73 4.16 15.74 5.46
C GLU A 73 4.86 14.92 6.55
N ALA A 74 4.35 14.98 7.78
CA ALA A 74 4.92 14.23 8.92
C ALA A 74 4.89 12.71 8.71
N GLU A 75 3.77 12.18 8.20
CA GLU A 75 3.63 10.77 7.81
C GLU A 75 4.65 10.38 6.74
N SER A 76 4.77 11.19 5.69
CA SER A 76 5.67 10.93 4.57
C SER A 76 7.14 10.95 4.99
N ILE A 77 7.53 11.91 5.84
CA ILE A 77 8.88 11.99 6.42
C ILE A 77 9.17 10.74 7.26
N TRP A 78 8.23 10.36 8.14
CA TRP A 78 8.40 9.17 8.98
C TRP A 78 8.58 7.90 8.15
N ILE A 79 7.75 7.69 7.12
CA ILE A 79 7.85 6.53 6.21
C ILE A 79 9.23 6.52 5.53
N ARG A 80 9.66 7.64 4.96
CA ARG A 80 10.96 7.74 4.29
C ARG A 80 12.12 7.42 5.23
N GLU A 81 12.09 7.93 6.46
CA GLU A 81 13.21 7.81 7.42
C GLU A 81 13.27 6.44 8.10
N ASN A 82 12.13 5.81 8.34
CA ASN A 82 12.07 4.54 9.06
C ASN A 82 11.92 3.32 8.14
N LEU A 83 11.31 3.48 6.95
CA LEU A 83 11.01 2.38 6.03
C LEU A 83 11.65 2.57 4.64
N GLY A 84 12.23 3.76 4.39
CA GLY A 84 12.87 4.07 3.11
C GLY A 84 11.92 4.60 2.03
N PRO A 85 12.51 5.20 0.96
CA PRO A 85 11.74 5.90 -0.08
C PRO A 85 11.02 4.99 -1.07
N GLU A 86 11.31 3.69 -1.08
CA GLU A 86 10.79 2.74 -2.05
C GLU A 86 9.48 2.06 -1.61
N VAL A 87 9.06 2.22 -0.34
CA VAL A 87 7.81 1.64 0.15
C VAL A 87 6.63 2.31 -0.55
N PRO A 88 5.74 1.55 -1.20
CA PRO A 88 4.56 2.12 -1.84
C PRO A 88 3.56 2.67 -0.81
N VAL A 89 3.09 3.89 -1.06
CA VAL A 89 2.09 4.59 -0.24
C VAL A 89 0.86 4.88 -1.09
N HIS A 90 -0.31 4.55 -0.56
CA HIS A 90 -1.60 4.72 -1.22
C HIS A 90 -2.47 5.68 -0.41
N PHE A 91 -2.73 6.88 -0.91
CA PHE A 91 -3.75 7.77 -0.38
C PHE A 91 -5.09 7.45 -1.02
N SER A 92 -6.04 6.97 -0.22
CA SER A 92 -7.35 6.54 -0.70
C SER A 92 -8.46 7.50 -0.29
N ALA A 93 -9.43 7.73 -1.19
CA ALA A 93 -10.58 8.56 -0.90
C ALA A 93 -11.54 7.87 0.07
N PHE A 94 -11.93 8.57 1.13
CA PHE A 94 -13.04 8.21 1.98
C PHE A 94 -14.37 8.43 1.26
N HIS A 95 -15.32 7.56 1.54
CA HIS A 95 -16.72 7.68 1.15
C HIS A 95 -17.59 7.60 2.41
N PRO A 96 -18.57 8.54 2.59
CA PRO A 96 -19.48 8.51 3.72
C PRO A 96 -20.21 7.19 3.85
N ASP A 97 -20.07 6.53 4.99
CA ASP A 97 -20.75 5.28 5.29
C ASP A 97 -20.92 5.08 6.80
N PHE A 98 -21.77 4.14 7.18
CA PHE A 98 -22.07 3.72 8.57
C PHE A 98 -22.26 4.92 9.51
N ARG A 99 -21.35 5.17 10.45
CA ARG A 99 -21.43 6.24 11.47
C ARG A 99 -20.80 7.56 11.04
N MET A 100 -20.22 7.62 9.85
CA MET A 100 -19.55 8.81 9.33
C MET A 100 -20.27 9.38 8.09
N GLN A 101 -21.61 9.35 8.10
CA GLN A 101 -22.45 9.90 7.01
C GLN A 101 -22.56 11.44 7.05
N ASP A 102 -22.09 12.06 8.11
CA ASP A 102 -21.98 13.50 8.31
C ASP A 102 -20.70 14.12 7.72
N ARG A 103 -19.84 13.30 7.13
CA ARG A 103 -18.62 13.72 6.46
C ARG A 103 -18.82 13.79 4.95
N GLU A 104 -18.07 14.65 4.29
CA GLU A 104 -18.04 14.69 2.83
C GLU A 104 -17.08 13.62 2.28
N ARG A 105 -17.34 13.18 1.05
CA ARG A 105 -16.39 12.34 0.32
C ARG A 105 -15.11 13.12 0.06
N THR A 106 -13.96 12.44 0.13
CA THR A 106 -12.67 13.03 -0.17
C THR A 106 -12.60 13.48 -1.64
N PRO A 107 -12.36 14.77 -1.90
CA PRO A 107 -12.17 15.26 -3.25
C PRO A 107 -10.89 14.68 -3.88
N THR A 108 -10.89 14.46 -5.20
CA THR A 108 -9.69 14.01 -5.93
C THR A 108 -8.52 15.00 -5.76
N SER A 109 -8.80 16.30 -5.65
CA SER A 109 -7.79 17.34 -5.41
C SER A 109 -7.04 17.14 -4.09
N THR A 110 -7.70 16.66 -3.03
CA THR A 110 -7.05 16.32 -1.76
C THR A 110 -6.04 15.17 -1.95
N LEU A 111 -6.42 14.13 -2.70
CA LEU A 111 -5.53 13.00 -2.99
C LEU A 111 -4.34 13.42 -3.86
N THR A 112 -4.57 14.25 -4.88
CA THR A 112 -3.51 14.78 -5.75
C THR A 112 -2.52 15.62 -4.94
N ARG A 113 -3.02 16.46 -4.05
CA ARG A 113 -2.21 17.27 -3.13
C ARG A 113 -1.41 16.40 -2.16
N ALA A 114 -2.04 15.42 -1.52
CA ALA A 114 -1.37 14.49 -0.62
C ALA A 114 -0.25 13.71 -1.33
N ARG A 115 -0.54 13.21 -2.53
CA ARG A 115 0.45 12.55 -3.38
C ARG A 115 1.64 13.45 -3.68
N GLN A 116 1.41 14.72 -4.04
CA GLN A 116 2.48 15.66 -4.33
C GLN A 116 3.34 15.95 -3.10
N ILE A 117 2.72 16.18 -1.94
CA ILE A 117 3.44 16.38 -0.67
C ILE A 117 4.36 15.18 -0.40
N ALA A 118 3.85 13.96 -0.51
CA ALA A 118 4.64 12.76 -0.24
C ALA A 118 5.80 12.59 -1.21
N ILE A 119 5.62 12.92 -2.49
CA ILE A 119 6.69 12.93 -3.49
C ILE A 119 7.74 13.99 -3.14
N ASP A 120 7.33 15.20 -2.75
CA ASP A 120 8.23 16.28 -2.36
C ASP A 120 9.03 15.95 -1.11
N GLN A 121 8.48 15.09 -0.22
CA GLN A 121 9.21 14.53 0.92
C GLN A 121 10.15 13.37 0.53
N GLY A 122 10.19 12.97 -0.74
CA GLY A 122 11.15 12.00 -1.28
C GLY A 122 10.64 10.57 -1.40
N LEU A 123 9.35 10.30 -1.19
CA LEU A 123 8.75 9.00 -1.48
C LEU A 123 8.63 8.80 -2.99
N ARG A 124 8.96 7.61 -3.48
CA ARG A 124 9.09 7.32 -4.92
C ARG A 124 7.87 6.65 -5.53
N HIS A 125 7.11 5.92 -4.73
CA HIS A 125 5.95 5.14 -5.17
C HIS A 125 4.72 5.59 -4.40
N VAL A 126 4.06 6.67 -4.87
CA VAL A 126 2.89 7.26 -4.23
C VAL A 126 1.69 7.18 -5.18
N TYR A 127 0.63 6.57 -4.71
CA TYR A 127 -0.57 6.28 -5.49
C TYR A 127 -1.82 6.90 -4.88
N THR A 128 -2.86 7.10 -5.72
CA THR A 128 -4.19 7.49 -5.27
C THR A 128 -5.19 6.35 -5.49
N GLY A 129 -6.06 6.10 -4.51
CA GLY A 129 -7.04 5.02 -4.52
C GLY A 129 -8.48 5.48 -4.34
N ASN A 130 -9.44 4.61 -4.66
CA ASN A 130 -10.88 4.87 -4.59
C ASN A 130 -11.36 6.04 -5.47
N VAL A 131 -10.57 6.42 -6.47
CA VAL A 131 -10.90 7.43 -7.48
C VAL A 131 -10.49 6.93 -8.86
N HIS A 132 -11.17 7.40 -9.89
CA HIS A 132 -10.73 7.22 -11.26
C HIS A 132 -9.63 8.23 -11.59
N GLY A 133 -8.58 7.81 -12.24
CA GLY A 133 -7.49 8.68 -12.69
C GLY A 133 -6.22 7.91 -13.00
N GLU A 134 -5.71 8.06 -14.23
CA GLU A 134 -4.51 7.33 -14.67
C GLU A 134 -3.24 7.82 -13.98
N GLU A 135 -3.15 9.12 -13.67
CA GLU A 135 -1.93 9.72 -13.14
C GLU A 135 -1.58 9.16 -11.75
N GLY A 136 -2.57 9.15 -10.84
CA GLY A 136 -2.37 8.62 -9.48
C GLY A 136 -2.34 7.09 -9.41
N GLY A 137 -2.83 6.38 -10.43
CA GLY A 137 -2.85 4.91 -10.48
C GLY A 137 -1.65 4.29 -11.21
N SER A 138 -0.82 5.10 -11.88
CA SER A 138 0.28 4.61 -12.71
C SER A 138 1.60 4.54 -11.96
N THR A 139 2.43 3.54 -12.31
CA THR A 139 3.79 3.41 -11.81
C THR A 139 4.77 3.93 -12.87
N ALA A 140 5.60 4.89 -12.50
CA ALA A 140 6.66 5.45 -13.34
C ALA A 140 8.04 4.97 -12.87
N CYS A 141 8.98 4.91 -13.79
CA CYS A 141 10.38 4.70 -13.47
C CYS A 141 10.92 5.90 -12.66
N THR A 142 11.50 5.64 -11.52
CA THR A 142 12.05 6.66 -10.61
C THR A 142 13.25 7.40 -11.17
N GLN A 143 13.93 6.83 -12.18
CA GLN A 143 15.11 7.43 -12.80
C GLN A 143 14.79 8.24 -14.07
N CYS A 144 13.95 7.72 -14.98
CA CYS A 144 13.73 8.35 -16.27
C CYS A 144 12.28 8.81 -16.51
N GLY A 145 11.38 8.59 -15.55
CA GLY A 145 9.98 9.01 -15.64
C GLY A 145 9.10 8.21 -16.60
N GLN A 146 9.65 7.20 -17.30
CA GLN A 146 8.85 6.36 -18.19
C GLN A 146 7.75 5.65 -17.41
N ILE A 147 6.52 5.70 -17.90
CA ILE A 147 5.42 4.94 -17.32
C ILE A 147 5.65 3.44 -17.58
N LEU A 148 5.76 2.67 -16.51
CA LEU A 148 6.01 1.23 -16.54
C LEU A 148 4.73 0.41 -16.41
N VAL A 149 3.79 0.88 -15.58
CA VAL A 149 2.50 0.22 -15.38
C VAL A 149 1.40 1.28 -15.39
N ARG A 150 0.38 1.09 -16.26
CA ARG A 150 -0.85 1.88 -16.21
C ARG A 150 -1.97 1.02 -15.69
N ARG A 151 -2.80 1.61 -14.85
CA ARG A 151 -3.99 0.93 -14.33
C ARG A 151 -5.17 1.89 -14.19
N ASP A 152 -6.35 1.35 -14.42
CA ASP A 152 -7.62 1.97 -14.05
C ASP A 152 -8.31 1.01 -13.09
N TRP A 153 -8.43 1.40 -11.82
CA TRP A 153 -8.85 0.51 -10.74
C TRP A 153 -8.00 -0.77 -10.72
N TYR A 154 -8.64 -1.93 -10.94
CA TYR A 154 -8.01 -3.25 -10.96
C TYR A 154 -7.60 -3.72 -12.35
N THR A 155 -7.84 -2.90 -13.39
CA THR A 155 -7.49 -3.27 -14.76
C THR A 155 -6.13 -2.68 -15.14
N LEU A 156 -5.18 -3.54 -15.49
CA LEU A 156 -3.91 -3.12 -16.06
C LEU A 156 -4.13 -2.77 -17.53
N THR A 157 -3.95 -1.50 -17.89
CA THR A 157 -4.10 -1.01 -19.27
C THR A 157 -2.79 -1.07 -20.05
N SER A 158 -1.64 -1.01 -19.38
CA SER A 158 -0.34 -1.31 -19.98
C SER A 158 0.65 -1.86 -18.95
N TRP A 159 1.61 -2.65 -19.46
CA TRP A 159 2.70 -3.24 -18.69
C TRP A 159 4.00 -3.20 -19.50
N HIS A 160 4.98 -2.45 -19.02
CA HIS A 160 6.27 -2.23 -19.65
C HIS A 160 7.47 -2.58 -18.76
N VAL A 161 7.25 -3.28 -17.66
CA VAL A 161 8.35 -3.81 -16.84
C VAL A 161 8.96 -5.00 -17.59
N ASP A 162 10.29 -5.06 -17.69
CA ASP A 162 10.97 -6.16 -18.34
C ASP A 162 10.99 -7.44 -17.47
N GLU A 163 11.52 -8.54 -18.02
CA GLU A 163 11.53 -9.84 -17.33
C GLU A 163 12.38 -9.85 -16.06
N ALA A 164 13.32 -8.92 -15.93
CA ALA A 164 14.14 -8.74 -14.74
C ALA A 164 13.50 -7.81 -13.69
N GLY A 165 12.29 -7.31 -13.93
CA GLY A 165 11.61 -6.35 -13.02
C GLY A 165 12.18 -4.93 -13.15
N ALA A 166 12.74 -4.55 -14.31
CA ALA A 166 13.39 -3.27 -14.51
C ALA A 166 12.74 -2.43 -15.61
N CYS A 167 13.07 -1.15 -15.63
CA CYS A 167 12.69 -0.24 -16.70
C CYS A 167 13.37 -0.63 -18.02
N PRO A 168 12.63 -0.89 -19.12
CA PRO A 168 13.24 -1.30 -20.38
C PRO A 168 14.13 -0.21 -21.01
N ASN A 169 13.88 1.07 -20.67
CA ASN A 169 14.60 2.22 -21.22
C ASN A 169 15.96 2.47 -20.54
N CYS A 170 15.99 2.58 -19.21
CA CYS A 170 17.22 2.95 -18.48
C CYS A 170 17.76 1.81 -17.58
N LYS A 171 17.10 0.65 -17.57
CA LYS A 171 17.48 -0.54 -16.79
C LYS A 171 17.49 -0.37 -15.28
N THR A 172 16.91 0.72 -14.77
CA THR A 172 16.73 0.91 -13.33
C THR A 172 15.75 -0.16 -12.81
N PRO A 173 16.12 -0.93 -11.78
CA PRO A 173 15.20 -1.86 -11.13
C PRO A 173 13.99 -1.13 -10.56
N LEU A 174 12.81 -1.71 -10.72
CA LEU A 174 11.60 -1.24 -10.05
C LEU A 174 11.48 -1.94 -8.71
N ALA A 175 11.25 -1.17 -7.65
CA ALA A 175 10.96 -1.75 -6.34
C ALA A 175 9.70 -2.61 -6.40
N GLY A 176 9.79 -3.87 -5.98
CA GLY A 176 8.70 -4.82 -6.06
C GLY A 176 9.17 -6.26 -6.19
N VAL A 177 8.21 -7.19 -6.13
CA VAL A 177 8.45 -8.62 -6.37
C VAL A 177 7.80 -9.01 -7.69
N PHE A 178 8.62 -9.32 -8.70
CA PHE A 178 8.17 -9.64 -10.06
C PHE A 178 8.44 -11.11 -10.38
N ARG A 179 7.36 -11.90 -10.53
CA ARG A 179 7.42 -13.34 -10.88
C ARG A 179 6.62 -13.59 -12.15
N GLY A 180 7.13 -13.09 -13.30
CA GLY A 180 6.47 -13.23 -14.60
C GLY A 180 5.48 -12.10 -14.91
N ARG A 181 4.56 -12.36 -15.85
CA ARG A 181 3.58 -11.37 -16.30
C ARG A 181 2.39 -11.29 -15.33
N PRO A 182 1.78 -10.10 -15.18
CA PRO A 182 0.59 -9.95 -14.36
C PRO A 182 -0.58 -10.78 -14.91
N GLY A 183 -1.49 -11.18 -14.02
CA GLY A 183 -2.74 -11.82 -14.41
C GLY A 183 -3.69 -10.88 -15.16
N THR A 184 -4.67 -11.48 -15.84
CA THR A 184 -5.63 -10.74 -16.68
C THR A 184 -7.07 -10.71 -16.12
N TRP A 185 -7.23 -11.09 -14.85
CA TRP A 185 -8.57 -11.21 -14.23
C TRP A 185 -9.22 -9.87 -13.86
N GLY A 186 -8.44 -8.77 -13.78
CA GLY A 186 -8.95 -7.42 -13.44
C GLY A 186 -9.64 -7.39 -12.08
N ALA A 187 -10.86 -6.85 -12.02
CA ALA A 187 -11.67 -6.75 -10.80
C ALA A 187 -12.36 -8.05 -10.37
N ARG A 188 -12.21 -9.14 -11.12
CA ARG A 188 -12.85 -10.41 -10.78
C ARG A 188 -12.17 -11.05 -9.56
N ARG A 189 -12.96 -11.46 -8.57
CA ARG A 189 -12.46 -12.22 -7.43
C ARG A 189 -12.06 -13.62 -7.90
N GLN A 190 -10.85 -14.03 -7.52
CA GLN A 190 -10.35 -15.39 -7.74
C GLN A 190 -10.61 -16.18 -6.44
N PRO A 191 -11.46 -17.23 -6.47
CA PRO A 191 -11.65 -18.06 -5.29
C PRO A 191 -10.38 -18.89 -5.03
N VAL A 192 -9.85 -18.81 -3.82
CA VAL A 192 -8.78 -19.68 -3.34
C VAL A 192 -9.40 -20.80 -2.53
N ARG A 193 -9.19 -22.05 -2.97
CA ARG A 193 -9.68 -23.25 -2.26
C ARG A 193 -8.53 -23.83 -1.45
N LEU A 194 -8.66 -23.88 -0.15
CA LEU A 194 -7.63 -24.45 0.72
C LEU A 194 -7.26 -25.90 0.34
N ALA A 195 -8.23 -26.68 -0.13
CA ALA A 195 -8.01 -28.06 -0.60
C ALA A 195 -6.99 -28.16 -1.75
N ASP A 196 -6.80 -27.10 -2.55
CA ASP A 196 -5.84 -27.10 -3.66
C ASP A 196 -4.38 -26.98 -3.17
N PHE A 197 -4.18 -26.67 -1.88
CA PHE A 197 -2.88 -26.46 -1.23
C PHE A 197 -2.57 -27.50 -0.14
N VAL A 198 -3.50 -28.38 0.19
CA VAL A 198 -3.27 -29.47 1.12
C VAL A 198 -2.61 -30.61 0.32
N SER A 199 -1.33 -30.89 0.60
CA SER A 199 -0.71 -32.11 0.11
C SER A 199 -1.57 -33.30 0.52
N PRO A 200 -1.84 -34.29 -0.38
CA PRO A 200 -2.49 -35.53 0.05
C PRO A 200 -1.69 -36.14 1.18
N ALA A 201 -2.35 -36.37 2.32
CA ALA A 201 -1.73 -37.04 3.46
C ALA A 201 -1.06 -38.33 2.94
N SER A 202 0.22 -38.48 3.22
CA SER A 202 0.93 -39.74 2.88
C SER A 202 0.16 -40.92 3.50
N PRO A 203 -0.25 -41.89 2.72
CA PRO A 203 -0.95 -43.04 3.24
C PRO A 203 0.06 -44.05 3.78
N ASP A 204 0.82 -43.70 4.83
CA ASP A 204 1.66 -44.70 5.53
C ASP A 204 2.11 -44.12 6.89
N ALA A 205 1.30 -44.39 7.89
CA ALA A 205 1.69 -44.54 9.28
C ALA A 205 0.70 -45.53 9.91
N GLY A 206 0.83 -46.81 9.52
CA GLY A 206 0.26 -47.94 10.22
C GLY A 206 1.31 -48.66 11.03
#